data_1a00ee4e9550fa44035066eb58f2c061
#
_entry.id   1a00ee4e9550fa44035066eb58f2c061
#
_cell.length_a   1.000
_cell.length_b   1.000
_cell.length_c   1.000
_cell.angle_alpha   90.00
_cell.angle_beta   90.00
_cell.angle_gamma   90.00
#
_symmetry.space_group_name_H-M   'P 1'
#
loop_
_entity.id
_entity.type
_entity.pdbx_description
1 polymer ?
#
loop_
_entity_poly.entity_id
_entity_poly.type
_entity_poly.pdbx_seq_one_letter_code
_entity_poly.pdbx_strand_id
1 'polypeptide(L)'
;MLAIMSTPVLAKSPVANLKINGDIKPPTCTINGATQSDVLFDYGRISPSLIPQSKIYSYSGIVAHNVVTVECDAKTYLTFVAYDTYGDTELSVNNTSEWFHLVDKANPENTVGAADFIWSDATVDGKPAFISRANDVAITGKSYNNVLYKGPTNGWTSEQQSGVDKNALALIPGQVFQSNFRHGNSNGTFILSKDELSKKGIDLSNGLDFIGEAVLTFNFGV
;
A
#
# COMPACT_ATOMS: atom_id res chain seq x y z
N MET A 1 -59.66 38.61 -63.82
CA MET A 1 -58.55 39.08 -62.95
C MET A 1 -58.42 38.07 -61.81
N LEU A 2 -57.38 37.22 -61.84
CA LEU A 2 -57.10 36.27 -60.73
C LEU A 2 -56.10 36.89 -59.80
N ALA A 3 -56.49 37.18 -58.53
CA ALA A 3 -55.60 37.69 -57.54
C ALA A 3 -54.86 36.48 -56.91
N ILE A 4 -53.57 36.36 -57.12
CA ILE A 4 -52.72 35.38 -56.48
C ILE A 4 -52.36 35.93 -55.08
N MET A 5 -52.93 35.38 -54.00
CA MET A 5 -52.51 35.66 -52.61
C MET A 5 -51.24 34.85 -52.29
N SER A 6 -50.12 35.55 -52.24
CA SER A 6 -48.84 34.96 -51.75
C SER A 6 -48.87 34.98 -50.23
N THR A 7 -48.93 33.81 -49.60
CA THR A 7 -48.74 33.65 -48.18
C THR A 7 -47.25 33.88 -47.84
N PRO A 8 -46.92 34.73 -46.83
CA PRO A 8 -45.53 34.87 -46.42
C PRO A 8 -45.07 33.59 -45.71
N VAL A 9 -44.12 32.90 -46.28
CA VAL A 9 -43.42 31.83 -45.59
C VAL A 9 -42.46 32.45 -44.62
N LEU A 10 -42.82 32.45 -43.31
CA LEU A 10 -41.92 32.83 -42.25
C LEU A 10 -40.80 31.82 -42.14
N ALA A 11 -39.60 32.18 -42.58
CA ALA A 11 -38.41 31.40 -42.42
C ALA A 11 -38.11 31.25 -40.91
N LYS A 12 -38.17 30.04 -40.39
CA LYS A 12 -37.84 29.75 -38.99
C LYS A 12 -36.31 29.77 -38.87
N SER A 13 -35.78 30.67 -38.06
CA SER A 13 -34.34 30.76 -37.81
C SER A 13 -33.81 29.44 -37.22
N PRO A 14 -32.70 28.90 -37.71
CA PRO A 14 -32.09 27.71 -37.11
C PRO A 14 -31.63 28.00 -35.70
N VAL A 15 -31.88 27.05 -34.78
CA VAL A 15 -31.51 27.13 -33.37
C VAL A 15 -30.58 26.00 -33.05
N ALA A 16 -29.43 26.29 -32.45
CA ALA A 16 -28.49 25.31 -31.86
C ALA A 16 -28.56 25.39 -30.32
N ASN A 17 -28.77 24.25 -29.68
CA ASN A 17 -28.73 24.16 -28.23
C ASN A 17 -27.40 23.51 -27.81
N LEU A 18 -26.58 24.24 -27.07
CA LEU A 18 -25.38 23.71 -26.43
C LEU A 18 -25.77 23.19 -25.03
N LYS A 19 -25.51 21.90 -24.80
CA LYS A 19 -25.81 21.25 -23.51
C LYS A 19 -24.53 20.78 -22.87
N ILE A 20 -24.42 20.95 -21.55
CA ILE A 20 -23.33 20.46 -20.72
C ILE A 20 -23.95 19.46 -19.75
N ASN A 21 -23.40 18.24 -19.73
CA ASN A 21 -23.76 17.21 -18.77
C ASN A 21 -22.49 16.76 -18.06
N GLY A 22 -22.61 16.38 -16.77
CA GLY A 22 -21.55 15.87 -15.96
C GLY A 22 -22.13 15.30 -14.68
N ASP A 23 -21.39 14.43 -14.00
CA ASP A 23 -21.70 13.99 -12.66
C ASP A 23 -20.50 14.22 -11.74
N ILE A 24 -20.74 14.32 -10.42
CA ILE A 24 -19.72 14.42 -9.39
C ILE A 24 -20.01 13.27 -8.42
N LYS A 25 -19.14 12.26 -8.45
CA LYS A 25 -19.22 11.10 -7.57
C LYS A 25 -17.81 10.63 -7.17
N PRO A 26 -17.64 9.94 -6.02
CA PRO A 26 -16.38 9.30 -5.68
C PRO A 26 -15.95 8.34 -6.79
N PRO A 27 -14.64 8.27 -7.14
CA PRO A 27 -14.15 7.32 -8.11
C PRO A 27 -14.25 5.89 -7.59
N THR A 28 -14.28 4.93 -8.51
CA THR A 28 -14.11 3.50 -8.23
C THR A 28 -12.73 3.08 -8.68
N CYS A 29 -11.97 2.42 -7.79
CA CYS A 29 -10.63 1.94 -8.11
C CYS A 29 -10.52 0.43 -7.95
N THR A 30 -9.59 -0.15 -8.71
CA THR A 30 -9.15 -1.54 -8.58
C THR A 30 -7.68 -1.59 -8.18
N ILE A 31 -7.28 -2.66 -7.52
CA ILE A 31 -5.89 -2.95 -7.14
C ILE A 31 -5.47 -4.19 -7.91
N ASN A 32 -4.46 -4.05 -8.80
CA ASN A 32 -4.03 -5.12 -9.70
C ASN A 32 -5.19 -5.74 -10.49
N GLY A 33 -6.17 -4.91 -10.90
CA GLY A 33 -7.34 -5.31 -11.68
C GLY A 33 -8.51 -5.91 -10.88
N ALA A 34 -8.44 -5.95 -9.54
CA ALA A 34 -9.50 -6.46 -8.66
C ALA A 34 -9.89 -5.44 -7.59
N THR A 35 -11.05 -5.61 -6.95
CA THR A 35 -11.46 -4.77 -5.81
C THR A 35 -10.64 -5.02 -4.56
N GLN A 36 -10.05 -6.21 -4.45
CA GLN A 36 -9.07 -6.62 -3.45
C GLN A 36 -8.04 -7.51 -4.13
N SER A 37 -6.77 -7.37 -3.77
CA SER A 37 -5.67 -8.15 -4.35
C SER A 37 -4.65 -8.52 -3.27
N ASP A 38 -4.26 -9.79 -3.26
CA ASP A 38 -3.16 -10.26 -2.45
C ASP A 38 -1.85 -10.13 -3.24
N VAL A 39 -0.85 -9.53 -2.60
CA VAL A 39 0.51 -9.40 -3.12
C VAL A 39 1.41 -10.30 -2.29
N LEU A 40 1.79 -11.45 -2.84
CA LEU A 40 2.50 -12.48 -2.10
C LEU A 40 4.03 -12.25 -2.13
N PHE A 41 4.62 -12.25 -0.95
CA PHE A 41 6.07 -12.31 -0.74
C PHE A 41 6.42 -13.70 -0.18
N ASP A 42 6.82 -14.61 -1.07
CA ASP A 42 7.17 -15.99 -0.70
C ASP A 42 8.64 -16.06 -0.26
N TYR A 43 8.86 -16.37 1.01
CA TYR A 43 10.19 -16.55 1.60
C TYR A 43 10.72 -17.98 1.43
N GLY A 44 9.94 -18.87 0.83
CA GLY A 44 10.30 -20.26 0.65
C GLY A 44 10.54 -21.00 1.96
N ARG A 45 11.40 -22.02 1.90
CA ARG A 45 11.72 -22.85 3.06
C ARG A 45 12.99 -22.35 3.75
N ILE A 46 12.87 -22.03 5.04
CA ILE A 46 14.01 -21.74 5.92
C ILE A 46 14.31 -23.00 6.73
N SER A 47 15.56 -23.50 6.65
CA SER A 47 15.95 -24.66 7.46
C SER A 47 16.02 -24.28 8.94
N PRO A 48 15.45 -25.07 9.88
CA PRO A 48 15.60 -24.83 11.32
C PRO A 48 17.05 -24.77 11.81
N SER A 49 17.97 -25.41 11.07
CA SER A 49 19.41 -25.37 11.38
C SER A 49 20.05 -24.00 11.18
N LEU A 50 19.43 -23.12 10.36
CA LEU A 50 19.89 -21.76 10.12
C LEU A 50 19.44 -20.79 11.22
N ILE A 51 18.42 -21.16 12.01
CA ILE A 51 17.93 -20.29 13.09
C ILE A 51 18.91 -20.39 14.26
N PRO A 52 19.55 -19.25 14.65
CA PRO A 52 20.52 -19.24 15.73
C PRO A 52 19.87 -19.53 17.09
N GLN A 53 20.68 -20.03 18.04
CA GLN A 53 20.19 -20.36 19.38
C GLN A 53 19.66 -19.12 20.12
N SER A 54 20.45 -18.02 20.17
CA SER A 54 20.17 -16.86 21.03
C SER A 54 20.18 -15.50 20.31
N LYS A 55 20.19 -15.51 18.96
CA LYS A 55 20.13 -14.30 18.14
C LYS A 55 19.03 -14.45 17.08
N ILE A 56 18.46 -13.35 16.66
CA ILE A 56 17.53 -13.36 15.51
C ILE A 56 18.22 -13.92 14.27
N TYR A 57 17.46 -14.61 13.43
CA TYR A 57 17.86 -14.98 12.09
C TYR A 57 17.42 -13.89 11.13
N SER A 58 18.36 -13.16 10.54
CA SER A 58 18.05 -12.18 9.48
C SER A 58 17.94 -12.91 8.14
N TYR A 59 16.78 -12.78 7.48
CA TYR A 59 16.55 -13.38 6.18
C TYR A 59 17.40 -12.67 5.12
N SER A 60 18.20 -13.44 4.39
CA SER A 60 19.10 -12.95 3.34
C SER A 60 18.72 -13.42 1.94
N GLY A 61 17.60 -14.11 1.80
CA GLY A 61 17.12 -14.58 0.51
C GLY A 61 16.62 -13.44 -0.38
N ILE A 62 16.51 -13.73 -1.67
CA ILE A 62 15.94 -12.80 -2.64
C ILE A 62 14.44 -13.08 -2.69
N VAL A 63 13.63 -12.10 -2.30
CA VAL A 63 12.18 -12.11 -2.50
C VAL A 63 11.86 -11.23 -3.71
N ALA A 64 10.96 -11.70 -4.56
CA ALA A 64 10.58 -10.98 -5.76
C ALA A 64 10.01 -9.58 -5.41
N HIS A 65 10.30 -8.62 -6.27
CA HIS A 65 9.60 -7.34 -6.26
C HIS A 65 8.20 -7.55 -6.78
N ASN A 66 7.22 -6.94 -6.13
CA ASN A 66 5.83 -6.99 -6.54
C ASN A 66 5.33 -5.58 -6.85
N VAL A 67 4.71 -5.41 -8.00
CA VAL A 67 4.08 -4.15 -8.38
C VAL A 67 2.69 -4.08 -7.76
N VAL A 68 2.41 -2.99 -7.09
CA VAL A 68 1.04 -2.61 -6.70
C VAL A 68 0.59 -1.51 -7.64
N THR A 69 -0.49 -1.78 -8.38
CA THR A 69 -1.13 -0.84 -9.31
C THR A 69 -2.54 -0.56 -8.82
N VAL A 70 -2.86 0.71 -8.61
CA VAL A 70 -4.22 1.16 -8.33
C VAL A 70 -4.72 1.93 -9.55
N GLU A 71 -5.81 1.45 -10.16
CA GLU A 71 -6.45 2.04 -11.35
C GLU A 71 -7.83 2.54 -10.98
N CYS A 72 -8.12 3.82 -11.26
CA CYS A 72 -9.37 4.49 -10.95
C CYS A 72 -10.11 4.89 -12.22
N ASP A 73 -11.45 4.84 -12.21
CA ASP A 73 -12.32 5.23 -13.32
C ASP A 73 -12.35 6.74 -13.58
N ALA A 74 -11.90 7.54 -12.61
CA ALA A 74 -11.76 8.99 -12.70
C ALA A 74 -10.47 9.48 -12.06
N LYS A 75 -9.97 10.62 -12.54
CA LYS A 75 -8.80 11.27 -11.96
C LYS A 75 -9.05 11.68 -10.51
N THR A 76 -8.20 11.25 -9.60
CA THR A 76 -8.31 11.49 -8.17
C THR A 76 -6.95 11.70 -7.53
N TYR A 77 -6.93 12.14 -6.26
CA TYR A 77 -5.77 12.05 -5.38
C TYR A 77 -5.87 10.75 -4.59
N LEU A 78 -4.78 10.02 -4.46
CA LEU A 78 -4.75 8.74 -3.77
C LEU A 78 -3.77 8.76 -2.61
N THR A 79 -4.25 8.34 -1.45
CA THR A 79 -3.45 8.10 -0.24
C THR A 79 -3.70 6.69 0.26
N PHE A 80 -2.86 6.21 1.17
CA PHE A 80 -3.07 4.93 1.85
C PHE A 80 -2.48 4.95 3.25
N VAL A 81 -3.02 4.06 4.08
CA VAL A 81 -2.52 3.75 5.43
C VAL A 81 -2.22 2.25 5.49
N ALA A 82 -1.14 1.89 6.16
CA ALA A 82 -0.78 0.49 6.39
C ALA A 82 -1.14 0.05 7.80
N TYR A 83 -1.72 -1.14 7.91
CA TYR A 83 -2.04 -1.81 9.17
C TYR A 83 -1.38 -3.19 9.21
N ASP A 84 -1.02 -3.63 10.39
CA ASP A 84 -0.52 -4.97 10.66
C ASP A 84 -1.66 -5.82 11.21
N THR A 85 -2.04 -6.86 10.48
CA THR A 85 -3.11 -7.76 10.92
C THR A 85 -2.81 -8.43 12.26
N TYR A 86 -1.53 -8.64 12.55
CA TYR A 86 -1.06 -9.30 13.77
C TYR A 86 -0.39 -8.34 14.76
N GLY A 87 -0.58 -7.03 14.60
CA GLY A 87 0.08 -5.98 15.36
C GLY A 87 -0.15 -6.00 16.88
N ASP A 88 -1.22 -6.65 17.32
CA ASP A 88 -1.55 -6.81 18.75
C ASP A 88 -0.78 -7.96 19.41
N THR A 89 -0.08 -8.80 18.66
CA THR A 89 0.74 -9.89 19.21
C THR A 89 2.05 -9.35 19.77
N GLU A 90 2.63 -10.05 20.77
CA GLU A 90 3.87 -9.62 21.41
C GLU A 90 5.10 -9.93 20.55
N LEU A 91 5.81 -8.90 20.10
CA LEU A 91 7.14 -9.03 19.49
C LEU A 91 8.21 -8.70 20.53
N SER A 92 9.00 -9.69 20.92
CA SER A 92 9.98 -9.59 22.02
C SER A 92 11.23 -8.77 21.70
N VAL A 93 11.43 -8.35 20.45
CA VAL A 93 12.59 -7.58 20.00
C VAL A 93 12.17 -6.42 19.13
N ASN A 94 12.70 -5.21 19.41
CA ASN A 94 12.62 -4.00 18.58
C ASN A 94 11.26 -3.77 17.90
N ASN A 95 10.17 -3.76 18.67
CA ASN A 95 8.85 -3.49 18.10
C ASN A 95 8.74 -2.00 17.73
N THR A 96 9.15 -1.67 16.50
CA THR A 96 9.05 -0.34 15.92
C THR A 96 8.00 -0.31 14.80
N SER A 97 7.65 0.88 14.34
CA SER A 97 6.51 1.07 13.42
C SER A 97 6.69 0.42 12.05
N GLU A 98 7.91 0.10 11.64
CA GLU A 98 8.23 -0.58 10.37
C GLU A 98 8.05 -2.10 10.41
N TRP A 99 7.95 -2.72 11.60
CA TRP A 99 7.85 -4.17 11.72
C TRP A 99 6.41 -4.67 11.64
N PHE A 100 6.09 -5.43 10.60
CA PHE A 100 4.86 -6.19 10.46
C PHE A 100 5.11 -7.60 10.98
N HIS A 101 4.28 -8.05 11.92
CA HIS A 101 4.53 -9.28 12.66
C HIS A 101 4.35 -10.51 11.78
N LEU A 102 5.25 -11.46 11.93
CA LEU A 102 5.14 -12.82 11.42
C LEU A 102 4.70 -13.72 12.57
N VAL A 103 3.65 -14.49 12.35
CA VAL A 103 3.06 -15.37 13.38
C VAL A 103 3.07 -16.83 12.92
N ASP A 104 3.04 -17.73 13.89
CA ASP A 104 2.79 -19.15 13.63
C ASP A 104 1.41 -19.32 12.98
N LYS A 105 1.38 -19.91 11.78
CA LYS A 105 0.12 -20.12 11.05
C LYS A 105 -0.86 -21.02 11.81
N ALA A 106 -0.34 -21.96 12.62
CA ALA A 106 -1.16 -22.86 13.43
C ALA A 106 -1.71 -22.20 14.70
N ASN A 107 -0.97 -21.21 15.24
CA ASN A 107 -1.36 -20.45 16.42
C ASN A 107 -0.96 -18.96 16.27
N PRO A 108 -1.80 -18.14 15.64
CA PRO A 108 -1.49 -16.73 15.32
C PRO A 108 -1.23 -15.80 16.52
N GLU A 109 -1.50 -16.23 17.75
CA GLU A 109 -1.11 -15.51 18.97
C GLU A 109 0.41 -15.53 19.20
N ASN A 110 1.12 -16.46 18.56
CA ASN A 110 2.56 -16.62 18.68
C ASN A 110 3.30 -15.87 17.58
N THR A 111 3.86 -14.72 17.90
CA THR A 111 4.80 -14.02 17.00
C THR A 111 6.10 -14.79 16.90
N VAL A 112 6.55 -15.05 15.68
CA VAL A 112 7.78 -15.79 15.37
C VAL A 112 8.85 -14.92 14.72
N GLY A 113 8.52 -13.70 14.34
CA GLY A 113 9.43 -12.76 13.70
C GLY A 113 8.70 -11.51 13.22
N ALA A 114 9.35 -10.77 12.34
CA ALA A 114 8.73 -9.64 11.67
C ALA A 114 9.35 -9.39 10.29
N ALA A 115 8.61 -8.70 9.45
CA ALA A 115 9.04 -8.22 8.14
C ALA A 115 8.83 -6.71 8.04
N ASP A 116 9.70 -6.03 7.30
CA ASP A 116 9.45 -4.67 6.83
C ASP A 116 9.27 -4.66 5.30
N PHE A 117 8.63 -3.62 4.81
CA PHE A 117 8.44 -3.41 3.39
C PHE A 117 9.01 -2.07 2.98
N ILE A 118 9.62 -2.04 1.80
CA ILE A 118 10.10 -0.81 1.18
C ILE A 118 9.52 -0.69 -0.22
N TRP A 119 9.37 0.54 -0.69
CA TRP A 119 8.90 0.83 -2.03
C TRP A 119 9.97 1.51 -2.89
N SER A 120 9.79 1.40 -4.20
CA SER A 120 10.57 2.09 -5.23
C SER A 120 9.71 2.37 -6.46
N ASP A 121 10.27 3.18 -7.38
CA ASP A 121 9.71 3.40 -8.72
C ASP A 121 8.23 3.82 -8.71
N ALA A 122 7.88 4.74 -7.80
CA ALA A 122 6.52 5.27 -7.73
C ALA A 122 6.20 6.08 -8.99
N THR A 123 5.02 5.86 -9.57
CA THR A 123 4.53 6.60 -10.73
C THR A 123 3.07 6.98 -10.57
N VAL A 124 2.67 8.07 -11.27
CA VAL A 124 1.28 8.48 -11.49
C VAL A 124 1.08 8.69 -12.97
N ASP A 125 0.12 7.98 -13.58
CA ASP A 125 -0.16 7.98 -15.02
C ASP A 125 1.13 7.74 -15.84
N GLY A 126 1.99 6.81 -15.38
CA GLY A 126 3.27 6.44 -16.00
C GLY A 126 4.39 7.47 -15.84
N LYS A 127 4.18 8.57 -15.12
CA LYS A 127 5.22 9.59 -14.86
C LYS A 127 5.83 9.37 -13.48
N PRO A 128 7.15 9.57 -13.32
CA PRO A 128 7.80 9.46 -12.01
C PRO A 128 7.12 10.33 -10.95
N ALA A 129 6.96 9.76 -9.77
CA ALA A 129 6.38 10.38 -8.60
C ALA A 129 7.11 9.91 -7.34
N PHE A 130 6.74 10.44 -6.21
CA PHE A 130 7.22 10.00 -4.89
C PHE A 130 6.06 9.43 -4.09
N ILE A 131 6.35 8.53 -3.16
CA ILE A 131 5.43 8.23 -2.05
C ILE A 131 5.97 8.97 -0.85
N SER A 132 5.15 9.88 -0.32
CA SER A 132 5.45 10.73 0.82
C SER A 132 4.60 10.37 2.01
N ARG A 133 5.08 10.68 3.23
CA ARG A 133 4.45 10.32 4.48
C ARG A 133 4.10 11.54 5.31
N ALA A 134 2.87 11.57 5.83
CA ALA A 134 2.41 12.53 6.81
C ALA A 134 2.94 12.24 8.23
N ASN A 135 2.70 13.19 9.15
CA ASN A 135 3.00 13.07 10.59
C ASN A 135 1.75 12.90 11.45
N ASP A 136 0.64 12.48 10.83
CA ASP A 136 -0.64 12.29 11.51
C ASP A 136 -0.64 11.13 12.52
N VAL A 137 0.31 10.21 12.40
CA VAL A 137 0.63 9.20 13.42
C VAL A 137 2.13 9.21 13.70
N ALA A 138 2.49 9.20 14.99
CA ALA A 138 3.88 9.13 15.41
C ALA A 138 4.49 7.75 15.06
N ILE A 139 5.66 7.75 14.45
CA ILE A 139 6.44 6.53 14.21
C ILE A 139 7.51 6.35 15.26
N THR A 140 7.80 5.11 15.62
CA THR A 140 8.92 4.71 16.45
C THR A 140 10.04 4.14 15.59
N GLY A 141 11.27 4.24 16.04
CA GLY A 141 12.44 3.80 15.29
C GLY A 141 13.04 4.90 14.41
N LYS A 142 13.80 4.50 13.39
CA LYS A 142 14.43 5.44 12.43
C LYS A 142 13.44 5.79 11.32
N SER A 143 13.44 7.05 10.90
CA SER A 143 12.60 7.50 9.79
C SER A 143 13.36 7.39 8.46
N TYR A 144 12.85 6.58 7.54
CA TYR A 144 13.32 6.45 6.17
C TYR A 144 12.21 6.83 5.18
N ASN A 145 12.58 7.39 4.03
CA ASN A 145 11.61 7.90 3.08
C ASN A 145 10.87 6.82 2.28
N ASN A 146 11.44 5.63 2.18
CA ASN A 146 10.90 4.55 1.36
C ASN A 146 10.56 3.28 2.15
N VAL A 147 10.39 3.40 3.46
CA VAL A 147 9.95 2.30 4.34
C VAL A 147 8.49 2.48 4.69
N LEU A 148 7.73 1.38 4.61
CA LEU A 148 6.35 1.31 5.04
C LEU A 148 6.26 1.30 6.57
N TYR A 149 5.50 2.22 7.13
CA TYR A 149 5.22 2.30 8.57
C TYR A 149 3.75 2.09 8.84
N LYS A 150 3.45 1.43 9.93
CA LYS A 150 2.08 1.25 10.43
C LYS A 150 1.50 2.59 10.88
N GLY A 151 0.33 2.94 10.40
CA GLY A 151 -0.49 4.05 10.87
C GLY A 151 -0.43 5.35 10.08
N PRO A 152 0.74 5.92 9.74
CA PRO A 152 0.78 7.21 9.04
C PRO A 152 0.15 7.15 7.65
N THR A 153 -0.49 8.27 7.27
CA THR A 153 -0.96 8.47 5.89
C THR A 153 0.22 8.62 4.93
N ASN A 154 0.19 7.86 3.85
CA ASN A 154 1.11 7.94 2.72
C ASN A 154 0.35 8.34 1.46
N GLY A 155 1.01 9.00 0.49
CA GLY A 155 0.36 9.38 -0.77
C GLY A 155 1.35 9.63 -1.89
N TRP A 156 0.87 9.56 -3.14
CA TRP A 156 1.68 9.89 -4.32
C TRP A 156 1.80 11.40 -4.49
N THR A 157 3.03 11.90 -4.45
CA THR A 157 3.37 13.32 -4.40
C THR A 157 4.33 13.74 -5.51
N SER A 158 4.34 15.05 -5.81
CA SER A 158 5.24 15.64 -6.80
C SER A 158 6.68 15.82 -6.30
N GLU A 159 6.88 15.79 -5.01
CA GLU A 159 8.19 15.91 -4.35
C GLU A 159 8.26 14.98 -3.14
N GLN A 160 9.48 14.59 -2.74
CA GLN A 160 9.68 13.74 -1.58
C GLN A 160 9.44 14.53 -0.30
N GLN A 161 8.44 14.11 0.48
CA GLN A 161 8.09 14.67 1.78
C GLN A 161 8.09 13.58 2.85
N SER A 162 8.44 13.93 4.08
CA SER A 162 8.39 13.02 5.22
C SER A 162 8.11 13.81 6.50
N GLY A 163 7.11 13.37 7.26
CA GLY A 163 6.74 13.99 8.51
C GLY A 163 6.11 15.38 8.38
N VAL A 164 5.39 15.63 7.29
CA VAL A 164 4.61 16.86 7.07
C VAL A 164 3.17 16.68 7.54
N ASP A 165 2.44 17.78 7.77
CA ASP A 165 0.98 17.69 7.98
C ASP A 165 0.33 17.00 6.79
N LYS A 166 -0.66 16.14 7.04
CA LYS A 166 -1.28 15.37 5.96
C LYS A 166 -1.96 16.24 4.90
N ASN A 167 -2.48 17.41 5.29
CA ASN A 167 -3.06 18.38 4.35
C ASN A 167 -1.99 19.17 3.57
N ALA A 168 -0.71 19.06 3.96
CA ALA A 168 0.44 19.67 3.29
C ALA A 168 1.17 18.69 2.34
N LEU A 169 0.66 17.47 2.19
CA LEU A 169 1.18 16.54 1.19
C LEU A 169 0.94 17.10 -0.22
N ALA A 170 2.01 17.23 -1.01
CA ALA A 170 1.98 17.72 -2.39
C ALA A 170 1.44 16.65 -3.35
N LEU A 171 0.21 16.17 -3.11
CA LEU A 171 -0.42 15.07 -3.84
C LEU A 171 -0.55 15.36 -5.34
N ILE A 172 -0.34 14.34 -6.18
CA ILE A 172 -0.53 14.39 -7.63
C ILE A 172 -1.86 13.71 -7.98
N PRO A 173 -2.76 14.38 -8.73
CA PRO A 173 -3.97 13.74 -9.20
C PRO A 173 -3.69 12.86 -10.43
N GLY A 174 -4.20 11.63 -10.44
CA GLY A 174 -4.06 10.67 -11.53
C GLY A 174 -5.17 9.64 -11.56
N GLN A 175 -5.11 8.75 -12.54
CA GLN A 175 -5.98 7.58 -12.66
C GLN A 175 -5.24 6.29 -12.39
N VAL A 176 -3.92 6.23 -12.66
CA VAL A 176 -3.10 5.03 -12.46
C VAL A 176 -1.95 5.37 -11.52
N PHE A 177 -1.91 4.71 -10.39
CA PHE A 177 -0.89 4.86 -9.35
C PHE A 177 -0.15 3.55 -9.20
N GLN A 178 1.19 3.57 -9.30
CA GLN A 178 1.99 2.35 -9.21
C GLN A 178 3.17 2.55 -8.27
N SER A 179 3.60 1.47 -7.64
CA SER A 179 4.89 1.36 -6.99
C SER A 179 5.33 -0.10 -6.88
N ASN A 180 6.63 -0.33 -6.90
CA ASN A 180 7.23 -1.61 -6.58
C ASN A 180 7.34 -1.76 -5.06
N PHE A 181 6.89 -2.87 -4.52
CA PHE A 181 7.10 -3.25 -3.13
C PHE A 181 8.03 -4.45 -3.05
N ARG A 182 8.89 -4.46 -2.06
CA ARG A 182 9.75 -5.60 -1.70
C ARG A 182 9.98 -5.62 -0.19
N HIS A 183 10.45 -6.73 0.36
CA HIS A 183 10.93 -6.72 1.73
C HIS A 183 12.18 -5.83 1.87
N GLY A 184 12.42 -5.26 3.05
CA GLY A 184 13.56 -4.42 3.31
C GLY A 184 14.91 -5.13 3.17
N ASN A 185 16.00 -4.36 3.12
CA ASN A 185 17.35 -4.90 2.95
C ASN A 185 17.87 -5.51 4.26
N SER A 186 18.79 -6.44 4.14
CA SER A 186 19.70 -7.11 5.09
C SER A 186 19.28 -7.30 6.58
N ASN A 187 18.28 -6.62 7.08
CA ASN A 187 17.63 -6.84 8.37
C ASN A 187 16.11 -6.69 8.24
N GLY A 188 15.62 -6.63 7.03
CA GLY A 188 14.25 -6.31 6.69
C GLY A 188 13.23 -7.40 6.96
N THR A 189 13.67 -8.61 7.26
CA THR A 189 12.84 -9.70 7.75
C THR A 189 13.67 -10.56 8.65
N PHE A 190 13.13 -10.89 9.80
CA PHE A 190 13.81 -11.75 10.75
C PHE A 190 12.87 -12.75 11.40
N ILE A 191 13.45 -13.89 11.80
CA ILE A 191 12.82 -14.89 12.66
C ILE A 191 13.50 -14.82 14.04
N LEU A 192 12.73 -14.98 15.08
CA LEU A 192 13.21 -15.02 16.47
C LEU A 192 14.20 -16.18 16.66
N SER A 193 15.05 -16.06 17.67
CA SER A 193 15.98 -17.12 18.06
C SER A 193 15.25 -18.37 18.53
N LYS A 194 15.93 -19.52 18.52
CA LYS A 194 15.38 -20.76 19.06
C LYS A 194 14.97 -20.60 20.52
N ASP A 195 15.75 -19.87 21.31
CA ASP A 195 15.44 -19.62 22.72
C ASP A 195 14.13 -18.84 22.89
N GLU A 196 13.91 -17.79 22.07
CA GLU A 196 12.67 -17.00 22.10
C GLU A 196 11.47 -17.80 21.61
N LEU A 197 11.62 -18.58 20.53
CA LEU A 197 10.57 -19.46 20.01
C LEU A 197 10.18 -20.53 21.04
N SER A 198 11.18 -21.13 21.70
CA SER A 198 10.95 -22.14 22.75
C SER A 198 10.19 -21.57 23.96
N LYS A 199 10.47 -20.32 24.38
CA LYS A 199 9.69 -19.65 25.44
C LYS A 199 8.21 -19.49 25.08
N LYS A 200 7.90 -19.40 23.79
CA LYS A 200 6.53 -19.35 23.25
C LYS A 200 5.94 -20.76 23.01
N GLY A 201 6.64 -21.81 23.39
CA GLY A 201 6.21 -23.21 23.20
C GLY A 201 6.37 -23.73 21.77
N ILE A 202 7.14 -23.03 20.92
CA ILE A 202 7.39 -23.43 19.54
C ILE A 202 8.65 -24.30 19.47
N ASP A 203 8.47 -25.53 19.03
CA ASP A 203 9.55 -26.48 18.74
C ASP A 203 9.76 -26.58 17.22
N LEU A 204 10.90 -26.12 16.76
CA LEU A 204 11.26 -26.15 15.33
C LEU A 204 11.62 -27.56 14.80
N SER A 205 11.70 -28.59 15.62
CA SER A 205 12.03 -29.96 15.17
C SER A 205 10.99 -30.52 14.20
N ASN A 206 9.73 -30.10 14.34
CA ASN A 206 8.63 -30.47 13.46
C ASN A 206 8.37 -29.48 12.32
N GLY A 207 9.21 -28.44 12.22
CA GLY A 207 8.99 -27.33 11.29
C GLY A 207 7.99 -26.31 11.84
N LEU A 208 7.86 -25.19 11.14
CA LEU A 208 6.95 -24.10 11.45
C LEU A 208 6.54 -23.42 10.14
N ASP A 209 5.25 -23.32 9.90
CA ASP A 209 4.70 -22.44 8.88
C ASP A 209 4.37 -21.09 9.50
N PHE A 210 4.81 -20.00 8.89
CA PHE A 210 4.53 -18.66 9.36
C PHE A 210 3.81 -17.83 8.30
N ILE A 211 3.05 -16.87 8.76
CA ILE A 211 2.37 -15.87 7.93
C ILE A 211 2.56 -14.49 8.53
N GLY A 212 2.44 -13.46 7.71
CA GLY A 212 2.34 -12.07 8.13
C GLY A 212 1.54 -11.31 7.08
N GLU A 213 0.86 -10.24 7.47
CA GLU A 213 0.01 -9.47 6.57
C GLU A 213 0.07 -7.99 6.90
N ALA A 214 0.46 -7.19 5.90
CA ALA A 214 0.33 -5.74 5.89
C ALA A 214 -0.87 -5.35 5.02
N VAL A 215 -1.91 -4.79 5.61
CA VAL A 215 -3.09 -4.32 4.87
C VAL A 215 -2.92 -2.86 4.50
N LEU A 216 -2.95 -2.56 3.20
CA LEU A 216 -2.97 -1.19 2.69
C LEU A 216 -4.42 -0.77 2.43
N THR A 217 -4.90 0.21 3.19
CA THR A 217 -6.22 0.82 2.96
C THR A 217 -6.06 2.11 2.19
N PHE A 218 -6.65 2.16 1.00
CA PHE A 218 -6.58 3.32 0.11
C PHE A 218 -7.73 4.28 0.36
N ASN A 219 -7.42 5.59 0.28
CA ASN A 219 -8.37 6.68 0.48
C ASN A 219 -8.24 7.71 -0.65
N PHE A 220 -9.34 8.42 -0.92
CA PHE A 220 -9.37 9.50 -1.90
C PHE A 220 -9.10 10.84 -1.20
N GLY A 221 -8.00 11.50 -1.59
CA GLY A 221 -7.51 12.69 -0.91
C GLY A 221 -6.79 12.37 0.41
N VAL A 222 -6.91 13.23 1.38
CA VAL A 222 -6.27 13.15 2.72
C VAL A 222 -7.30 13.14 3.84
#